data_cdf27e227d3b0b46675218ba6fbf2e4a
#
_entry.id   cdf27e227d3b0b46675218ba6fbf2e4a
#
_cell.length_a   1.000
_cell.length_b   1.000
_cell.length_c   1.000
_cell.angle_alpha   90.00
_cell.angle_beta   90.00
_cell.angle_gamma   90.00
#
_symmetry.space_group_name_H-M   'P 1'
#
loop_
_entity.id
_entity.type
_entity.pdbx_description
1 polymer ?
#
loop_
_entity_poly.entity_id
_entity_poly.type
_entity_poly.pdbx_seq_one_letter_code
_entity_poly.pdbx_strand_id
1 'polypeptide(L)' 'MSKVKQWAWDQAEKEVDNIINELKNNSISKEAAKAKIMNVQNVDLCSIDEDNVDEVIDMELEAA' A
#
# COMPACT_ATOMS: atom_id res chain seq x y z
N MET A 1 14.17 18.69 6.63
CA MET A 1 12.79 18.57 7.02
C MET A 1 11.97 17.86 6.02
N SER A 2 11.79 18.43 4.83
CA SER A 2 11.04 17.71 3.81
C SER A 2 11.68 16.38 3.48
N LYS A 3 12.99 16.28 3.57
CA LYS A 3 13.69 15.04 3.24
C LYS A 3 13.29 13.89 4.15
N VAL A 4 13.05 14.17 5.42
CA VAL A 4 12.68 13.13 6.36
C VAL A 4 11.31 12.57 6.02
N LYS A 5 10.37 13.46 5.76
CA LYS A 5 9.02 13.03 5.39
C LYS A 5 9.02 12.29 4.06
N GLN A 6 9.80 12.77 3.12
CA GLN A 6 9.89 12.14 1.81
C GLN A 6 10.45 10.72 1.91
N TRP A 7 11.46 10.54 2.77
CA TRP A 7 12.03 9.22 2.97
C TRP A 7 10.99 8.26 3.53
N ALA A 8 10.23 8.71 4.54
CA ALA A 8 9.21 7.86 5.14
C ALA A 8 8.12 7.49 4.14
N TRP A 9 7.73 8.46 3.32
CA TRP A 9 6.75 8.24 2.26
C TRP A 9 7.26 7.19 1.27
N ASP A 10 8.50 7.35 0.82
CA ASP A 10 9.09 6.41 -0.13
C ASP A 10 9.09 4.99 0.41
N GLN A 11 9.44 4.85 1.69
CA GLN A 11 9.45 3.53 2.32
C GLN A 11 8.05 2.93 2.36
N ALA A 12 7.07 3.74 2.72
CA ALA A 12 5.68 3.26 2.76
C ALA A 12 5.20 2.85 1.38
N GLU A 13 5.51 3.64 0.37
CA GLU A 13 5.11 3.33 -1.00
C GLU A 13 5.74 2.02 -1.47
N LYS A 14 6.99 1.81 -1.16
CA LYS A 14 7.66 0.57 -1.54
C LYS A 14 7.00 -0.64 -0.93
N GLU A 15 6.65 -0.54 0.35
CA GLU A 15 6.01 -1.66 1.03
C GLU A 15 4.63 -1.92 0.45
N VAL A 16 3.87 -0.87 0.17
CA VAL A 16 2.56 -1.02 -0.45
C VAL A 16 2.69 -1.67 -1.83
N ASP A 17 3.65 -1.21 -2.62
CA ASP A 17 3.90 -1.78 -3.94
C ASP A 17 4.23 -3.26 -3.86
N ASN A 18 5.07 -3.64 -2.90
CA ASN A 18 5.42 -5.05 -2.71
C ASN A 18 4.20 -5.88 -2.37
N ILE A 19 3.35 -5.35 -1.50
CA ILE A 19 2.13 -6.07 -1.11
C ILE A 19 1.21 -6.23 -2.32
N ILE A 20 1.06 -5.18 -3.11
CA ILE A 20 0.21 -5.23 -4.29
C ILE A 20 0.77 -6.23 -5.30
N ASN A 21 2.08 -6.28 -5.46
CA ASN A 21 2.70 -7.27 -6.34
C ASN A 21 2.43 -8.69 -5.87
N GLU A 22 2.48 -8.93 -4.57
CA GLU A 22 2.14 -10.23 -4.03
C GLU A 22 0.69 -10.60 -4.35
N LEU A 23 -0.19 -9.62 -4.26
CA LEU A 23 -1.59 -9.85 -4.59
C LEU A 23 -1.75 -10.16 -6.08
N LYS A 24 -1.07 -9.42 -6.94
CA LYS A 24 -1.12 -9.65 -8.39
C LYS A 24 -0.62 -11.03 -8.76
N ASN A 25 0.34 -11.54 -8.01
CA ASN A 25 0.90 -12.87 -8.24
C ASN A 25 0.10 -13.96 -7.56
N ASN A 26 -1.02 -13.61 -6.93
CA ASN A 26 -1.87 -14.54 -6.19
C ASN A 26 -1.14 -15.19 -5.01
N SER A 27 -0.11 -14.54 -4.50
CA SER A 27 0.61 -15.03 -3.32
C SER A 27 -0.18 -14.80 -2.05
N ILE A 28 -1.02 -13.77 -2.03
CA ILE A 28 -1.87 -13.45 -0.87
C ILE A 28 -3.25 -13.06 -1.38
N SER A 29 -4.23 -13.16 -0.49
CA SER A 29 -5.59 -12.73 -0.83
C SER A 29 -5.74 -11.22 -0.68
N LYS A 30 -6.82 -10.68 -1.23
CA LYS A 30 -7.10 -9.25 -1.12
C LYS A 30 -7.22 -8.83 0.35
N GLU A 31 -7.86 -9.67 1.17
CA GLU A 31 -8.01 -9.36 2.58
C GLU A 31 -6.66 -9.32 3.28
N ALA A 32 -5.79 -10.28 2.97
CA ALA A 32 -4.45 -10.29 3.53
C ALA A 32 -3.67 -9.06 3.08
N ALA A 33 -3.83 -8.67 1.82
CA ALA A 33 -3.16 -7.48 1.29
C ALA A 33 -3.62 -6.22 2.03
N LYS A 34 -4.93 -6.11 2.27
CA LYS A 34 -5.47 -4.97 3.01
C LYS A 34 -4.88 -4.89 4.41
N ALA A 35 -4.84 -6.02 5.10
CA ALA A 35 -4.29 -6.04 6.45
C ALA A 35 -2.82 -5.65 6.45
N LYS A 36 -2.06 -6.15 5.50
CA LYS A 36 -0.64 -5.82 5.40
C LYS A 36 -0.43 -4.34 5.12
N ILE A 37 -1.21 -3.78 4.20
CA ILE A 37 -1.10 -2.37 3.85
C ILE A 37 -1.41 -1.50 5.07
N MET A 38 -2.45 -1.84 5.81
CA MET A 38 -2.82 -1.06 6.98
C MET A 38 -1.79 -1.15 8.09
N ASN A 39 -0.94 -2.18 8.06
CA ASN A 39 0.16 -2.32 9.02
C ASN A 39 1.46 -1.67 8.57
N VAL A 40 1.48 -1.14 7.36
CA VAL A 40 2.67 -0.45 6.86
C VAL A 40 2.90 0.82 7.66
N GLN A 41 4.14 0.99 8.13
CA GLN A 41 4.48 2.19 8.89
C GLN A 41 4.39 3.41 7.98
N ASN A 42 3.76 4.46 8.48
CA ASN A 42 3.59 5.72 7.74
C ASN A 42 2.69 5.59 6.51
N VAL A 43 1.83 4.58 6.47
CA VAL A 43 0.92 4.41 5.33
C VAL A 43 -0.01 5.61 5.17
N ASP A 44 -0.29 6.31 6.25
CA ASP A 44 -1.13 7.50 6.21
C ASP A 44 -0.50 8.61 5.36
N LEU A 45 0.81 8.61 5.19
CA LEU A 45 1.47 9.57 4.32
C LEU A 45 1.13 9.32 2.86
N CYS A 46 0.70 8.11 2.52
CA CYS A 46 0.27 7.77 1.17
C CYS A 46 -1.23 8.02 0.97
N SER A 47 -1.88 8.64 1.93
CA SER A 47 -3.32 8.92 1.91
C SER A 47 -4.16 7.66 1.84
N ILE A 48 -3.67 6.57 2.40
CA ILE A 48 -4.37 5.29 2.44
C ILE A 48 -4.92 5.06 3.85
N ASP A 49 -6.20 4.76 3.95
CA ASP A 49 -6.81 4.43 5.24
C ASP A 49 -7.81 3.29 5.04
N GLU A 50 -8.45 2.89 6.14
CA GLU A 50 -9.37 1.76 6.11
C GLU A 50 -10.53 1.97 5.13
N ASP A 51 -10.91 3.21 4.91
CA ASP A 51 -12.05 3.52 4.06
C ASP A 51 -11.71 3.44 2.59
N ASN A 52 -10.46 3.75 2.22
CA ASN A 52 -10.10 3.82 0.81
C ASN A 52 -9.12 2.75 0.37
N VAL A 53 -8.63 1.91 1.28
CA VAL A 53 -7.64 0.91 0.92
C VAL A 53 -8.17 -0.06 -0.14
N ASP A 54 -9.45 -0.39 -0.09
CA ASP A 54 -10.09 -1.24 -1.12
C ASP A 54 -10.00 -0.59 -2.49
N GLU A 55 -10.34 0.68 -2.57
CA GLU A 55 -10.28 1.41 -3.82
C GLU A 55 -8.86 1.49 -4.34
N VAL A 56 -7.92 1.74 -3.46
CA VAL A 56 -6.51 1.83 -3.86
C VAL A 56 -6.05 0.52 -4.47
N ILE A 57 -6.40 -0.59 -3.84
CA ILE A 57 -6.04 -1.91 -4.35
C ILE A 57 -6.68 -2.15 -5.71
N ASP A 58 -7.98 -1.87 -5.81
CA ASP A 58 -8.70 -2.09 -7.06
C ASP A 58 -8.11 -1.26 -8.19
N MET A 59 -7.78 -0.01 -7.91
CA MET A 59 -7.19 0.86 -8.92
C MET A 59 -5.84 0.33 -9.39
N GLU A 60 -5.03 -0.17 -8.47
CA GLU A 60 -3.73 -0.71 -8.82
C GLU A 60 -3.86 -1.98 -9.65
N LEU A 61 -4.83 -2.83 -9.31
CA LEU A 61 -5.05 -4.05 -10.05
C LEU A 61 -5.57 -3.77 -11.45
N GLU A 62 -6.42 -2.75 -11.59
CA GLU A 62 -6.94 -2.38 -12.90
C GLU A 62 -5.88 -1.71 -13.77
N ALA A 63 -4.99 -0.97 -13.15
CA ALA A 63 -3.94 -0.27 -13.88
C ALA A 63 -2.89 -1.23 -14.44
N ALA A 64 -2.82 -2.43 -13.90
CA ALA A 64 -1.89 -3.44 -14.39
C ALA A 64 -2.41 -4.09 -15.69
#